data_f405e0e1e73a872d80a8bc6c88a8dc93
#
_entry.id   f405e0e1e73a872d80a8bc6c88a8dc93
#
_cell.length_a   1.000
_cell.length_b   1.000
_cell.length_c   1.000
_cell.angle_alpha   90.00
_cell.angle_beta   90.00
_cell.angle_gamma   90.00
#
_symmetry.space_group_name_H-M   'P 1'
#
loop_
_entity.id
_entity.type
_entity.pdbx_description
1 polymer ?
#
loop_
_entity_poly.entity_id
_entity_poly.type
_entity_poly.pdbx_seq_one_letter_code
_entity_poly.pdbx_strand_id
1 'polypeptide(L)'
;MFHLKEFAKNLEKFDVETKIVLDSDFADGFPSRKIKNWFSSNKKFKKLINEFQPDVIFVDRTRHFALEASKSDIPLVIHLRGDHWAEMIMARETLYKSAGKKVAINKWDEIGETCFNNSELILPICNHLSEITRKKYGEKPVETMYQGINSENWFQKNGMKLKHPCVGIVQSATIWEKTKELMILPKVLEKMPDVHFYWAGDGVYREQVLPLLEKYENFHWLGSLEYPDKVREFVTEIDVYALI
;
A
#
# COMPACT_ATOMS: atom_id res chain seq x y z
N MET A 1 -0.04 7.25 -1.79
CA MET A 1 0.87 8.22 -2.48
C MET A 1 1.49 9.24 -1.51
N PHE A 2 0.93 9.48 -0.31
CA PHE A 2 1.48 10.46 0.66
C PHE A 2 2.94 10.19 1.02
N HIS A 3 3.29 8.95 1.40
CA HIS A 3 4.65 8.56 1.77
C HIS A 3 5.69 8.84 0.68
N LEU A 4 5.37 8.64 -0.60
CA LEU A 4 6.31 8.96 -1.69
C LEU A 4 6.52 10.46 -1.86
N LYS A 5 5.48 11.28 -1.65
CA LYS A 5 5.63 12.73 -1.67
C LYS A 5 6.49 13.23 -0.51
N GLU A 6 6.27 12.71 0.69
CA GLU A 6 7.10 13.04 1.86
C GLU A 6 8.53 12.55 1.69
N PHE A 7 8.72 11.36 1.12
CA PHE A 7 10.05 10.83 0.79
C PHE A 7 10.77 11.73 -0.19
N ALA A 8 10.14 12.08 -1.32
CA ALA A 8 10.69 12.97 -2.32
C ALA A 8 11.08 14.35 -1.73
N LYS A 9 10.17 14.96 -0.96
CA LYS A 9 10.44 16.23 -0.27
C LYS A 9 11.64 16.16 0.68
N ASN A 10 11.84 15.01 1.34
CA ASN A 10 13.00 14.85 2.19
C ASN A 10 14.30 14.63 1.40
N LEU A 11 14.23 14.01 0.23
CA LEU A 11 15.40 13.86 -0.66
C LEU A 11 15.90 15.21 -1.19
N GLU A 12 15.02 16.20 -1.40
CA GLU A 12 15.41 17.56 -1.78
C GLU A 12 16.39 18.21 -0.77
N LYS A 13 16.32 17.80 0.51
CA LYS A 13 17.27 18.28 1.56
C LYS A 13 18.69 17.76 1.36
N PHE A 14 18.87 16.81 0.47
CA PHE A 14 20.16 16.19 0.11
C PHE A 14 20.54 16.49 -1.33
N ASP A 15 20.00 17.57 -1.91
CA ASP A 15 20.23 18.00 -3.28
C ASP A 15 19.84 16.94 -4.35
N VAL A 16 18.86 16.11 -4.04
CA VAL A 16 18.31 15.13 -4.98
C VAL A 16 17.05 15.69 -5.65
N GLU A 17 17.13 15.95 -6.94
CA GLU A 17 15.96 16.33 -7.73
C GLU A 17 15.05 15.13 -7.92
N THR A 18 13.76 15.30 -7.67
CA THR A 18 12.79 14.20 -7.76
C THR A 18 11.61 14.53 -8.66
N LYS A 19 11.15 13.56 -9.45
CA LYS A 19 9.93 13.64 -10.25
C LYS A 19 9.01 12.47 -9.96
N ILE A 20 7.92 12.72 -9.25
CA ILE A 20 6.90 11.71 -8.96
C ILE A 20 5.93 11.60 -10.11
N VAL A 21 5.72 10.38 -10.60
CA VAL A 21 4.80 10.09 -11.71
C VAL A 21 3.84 8.96 -11.33
N LEU A 22 2.68 8.93 -11.98
CA LEU A 22 1.79 7.77 -11.95
C LEU A 22 2.23 6.79 -13.04
N ASP A 23 2.51 5.56 -12.65
CA ASP A 23 2.97 4.49 -13.54
C ASP A 23 2.06 4.30 -14.76
N SER A 24 0.73 4.29 -14.55
CA SER A 24 -0.27 4.12 -15.60
C SER A 24 -0.32 5.23 -16.65
N ASP A 25 0.27 6.39 -16.38
CA ASP A 25 0.27 7.51 -17.33
C ASP A 25 1.39 7.39 -18.35
N PHE A 26 2.43 6.62 -18.05
CA PHE A 26 3.65 6.52 -18.83
C PHE A 26 3.92 5.13 -19.42
N ALA A 27 3.39 4.08 -18.82
CA ALA A 27 3.52 2.72 -19.32
C ALA A 27 2.24 1.91 -19.13
N ASP A 28 1.84 1.26 -20.20
CA ASP A 28 0.66 0.41 -20.27
C ASP A 28 1.02 -0.92 -20.94
N GLY A 29 0.20 -1.94 -20.73
CA GLY A 29 0.33 -3.24 -21.37
C GLY A 29 -0.71 -4.22 -20.88
N PHE A 30 -0.65 -5.45 -21.42
CA PHE A 30 -1.39 -6.57 -20.82
C PHE A 30 -0.64 -7.10 -19.58
N PRO A 31 -1.31 -7.31 -18.45
CA PRO A 31 -2.75 -7.14 -18.20
C PRO A 31 -3.15 -5.69 -17.88
N SER A 32 -4.31 -5.28 -18.42
CA SER A 32 -4.95 -4.00 -18.10
C SER A 32 -6.47 -4.15 -18.12
N ARG A 33 -7.17 -3.36 -17.30
CA ARG A 33 -8.65 -3.29 -17.33
C ARG A 33 -9.20 -2.75 -18.64
N LYS A 34 -8.42 -1.91 -19.34
CA LYS A 34 -8.80 -1.31 -20.62
C LYS A 34 -8.11 -2.06 -21.75
N ILE A 35 -8.87 -2.73 -22.62
CA ILE A 35 -8.34 -3.51 -23.76
C ILE A 35 -7.44 -2.66 -24.64
N LYS A 36 -7.76 -1.38 -24.84
CA LYS A 36 -6.93 -0.46 -25.62
C LYS A 36 -5.48 -0.36 -25.11
N ASN A 37 -5.26 -0.59 -23.83
CA ASN A 37 -3.96 -0.53 -23.19
C ASN A 37 -3.15 -1.83 -23.36
N TRP A 38 -3.75 -2.92 -23.89
CA TRP A 38 -3.03 -4.17 -24.13
C TRP A 38 -1.97 -4.05 -25.25
N PHE A 39 -2.17 -3.10 -26.15
CA PHE A 39 -1.28 -2.80 -27.27
C PHE A 39 -0.40 -1.59 -27.01
N SER A 40 0.15 -1.52 -25.81
CA SER A 40 0.85 -0.34 -25.35
C SER A 40 2.14 -0.08 -26.11
N SER A 41 2.51 1.19 -26.09
CA SER A 41 3.81 1.63 -26.56
C SER A 41 4.56 2.26 -25.39
N ASN A 42 5.85 2.02 -25.30
CA ASN A 42 6.71 2.65 -24.30
C ASN A 42 7.16 4.09 -24.70
N LYS A 43 6.49 4.70 -25.69
CA LYS A 43 6.85 6.05 -26.20
C LYS A 43 6.81 7.10 -25.11
N LYS A 44 5.77 7.06 -24.24
CA LYS A 44 5.64 8.01 -23.15
C LYS A 44 6.73 7.82 -22.08
N PHE A 45 7.06 6.57 -21.77
CA PHE A 45 8.17 6.23 -20.89
C PHE A 45 9.48 6.79 -21.44
N LYS A 46 9.82 6.46 -22.69
CA LYS A 46 11.04 6.96 -23.36
C LYS A 46 11.11 8.48 -23.39
N LYS A 47 9.97 9.13 -23.68
CA LYS A 47 9.90 10.60 -23.65
C LYS A 47 10.22 11.15 -22.24
N LEU A 48 9.61 10.58 -21.22
CA LEU A 48 9.85 10.97 -19.81
C LEU A 48 11.34 10.85 -19.45
N ILE A 49 11.96 9.70 -19.78
CA ILE A 49 13.37 9.45 -19.48
C ILE A 49 14.28 10.43 -20.22
N ASN A 50 14.01 10.69 -21.51
CA ASN A 50 14.80 11.63 -22.31
C ASN A 50 14.66 13.09 -21.82
N GLU A 51 13.50 13.47 -21.30
CA GLU A 51 13.25 14.84 -20.79
C GLU A 51 13.82 15.06 -19.40
N PHE A 52 13.73 14.08 -18.52
CA PHE A 52 14.14 14.20 -17.13
C PHE A 52 15.58 13.69 -16.88
N GLN A 53 16.06 12.74 -17.69
CA GLN A 53 17.39 12.11 -17.58
C GLN A 53 17.72 11.64 -16.15
N PRO A 54 16.91 10.76 -15.54
CA PRO A 54 17.13 10.33 -14.18
C PRO A 54 18.38 9.44 -14.05
N ASP A 55 19.13 9.60 -12.97
CA ASP A 55 20.24 8.71 -12.59
C ASP A 55 19.75 7.40 -12.00
N VAL A 56 18.52 7.38 -11.45
CA VAL A 56 17.90 6.20 -10.83
C VAL A 56 16.38 6.26 -10.95
N ILE A 57 15.77 5.09 -11.10
CA ILE A 57 14.30 4.94 -11.08
C ILE A 57 13.90 4.17 -9.83
N PHE A 58 13.10 4.81 -8.98
CA PHE A 58 12.56 4.21 -7.77
C PHE A 58 11.07 3.86 -7.96
N VAL A 59 10.69 2.62 -7.68
CA VAL A 59 9.31 2.15 -7.81
C VAL A 59 8.82 1.45 -6.55
N ASP A 60 7.54 1.61 -6.22
CA ASP A 60 6.87 0.90 -5.13
C ASP A 60 5.96 -0.25 -5.62
N ARG A 61 5.97 -0.52 -6.93
CA ARG A 61 5.19 -1.59 -7.57
C ARG A 61 5.86 -2.11 -8.82
N THR A 62 5.89 -3.42 -8.95
CA THR A 62 6.39 -4.12 -10.13
C THR A 62 5.30 -4.24 -11.20
N ARG A 63 5.03 -3.14 -11.93
CA ARG A 63 4.04 -3.07 -13.00
C ARG A 63 4.70 -2.65 -14.32
N HIS A 64 3.90 -2.27 -15.33
CA HIS A 64 4.41 -1.96 -16.69
C HIS A 64 5.47 -0.87 -16.70
N PHE A 65 5.36 0.15 -15.84
CA PHE A 65 6.40 1.17 -15.72
C PHE A 65 7.72 0.58 -15.23
N ALA A 66 7.66 -0.22 -14.16
CA ALA A 66 8.83 -0.93 -13.64
C ALA A 66 9.43 -1.91 -14.67
N LEU A 67 8.57 -2.59 -15.45
CA LEU A 67 9.01 -3.46 -16.53
C LEU A 67 9.76 -2.69 -17.64
N GLU A 68 9.31 -1.49 -18.01
CA GLU A 68 10.04 -0.66 -18.98
C GLU A 68 11.33 -0.10 -18.37
N ALA A 69 11.30 0.29 -17.09
CA ALA A 69 12.48 0.71 -16.35
C ALA A 69 13.53 -0.42 -16.26
N SER A 70 13.11 -1.64 -16.00
CA SER A 70 14.00 -2.81 -15.89
C SER A 70 14.69 -3.23 -17.20
N LYS A 71 14.25 -2.66 -18.32
CA LYS A 71 14.83 -2.85 -19.67
C LYS A 71 15.69 -1.67 -20.10
N SER A 72 15.75 -0.61 -19.33
CA SER A 72 16.58 0.56 -19.62
C SER A 72 17.96 0.42 -18.98
N ASP A 73 18.89 1.27 -19.37
CA ASP A 73 20.24 1.34 -18.80
C ASP A 73 20.27 2.12 -17.47
N ILE A 74 19.11 2.55 -16.96
CA ILE A 74 18.99 3.33 -15.72
C ILE A 74 18.76 2.37 -14.56
N PRO A 75 19.55 2.47 -13.46
CA PRO A 75 19.40 1.65 -12.29
C PRO A 75 17.97 1.65 -11.74
N LEU A 76 17.37 0.47 -11.57
CA LEU A 76 16.03 0.30 -11.01
C LEU A 76 16.12 -0.10 -9.55
N VAL A 77 15.51 0.68 -8.66
CA VAL A 77 15.34 0.39 -7.24
C VAL A 77 13.88 0.05 -6.95
N ILE A 78 13.64 -1.10 -6.35
CA ILE A 78 12.29 -1.57 -6.01
C ILE A 78 12.07 -1.47 -4.51
N HIS A 79 11.12 -0.65 -4.07
CA HIS A 79 10.64 -0.62 -2.70
C HIS A 79 9.52 -1.63 -2.50
N LEU A 80 9.81 -2.71 -1.78
CA LEU A 80 8.89 -3.82 -1.55
C LEU A 80 8.08 -3.59 -0.26
N ARG A 81 6.80 -3.25 -0.40
CA ARG A 81 5.92 -2.86 0.72
C ARG A 81 5.01 -3.96 1.23
N GLY A 82 5.01 -5.12 0.62
CA GLY A 82 4.22 -6.29 1.01
C GLY A 82 4.87 -7.54 0.47
N ASP A 83 4.42 -8.69 0.95
CA ASP A 83 4.86 -9.98 0.42
C ASP A 83 4.24 -10.22 -0.96
N HIS A 84 4.97 -9.79 -2.00
CA HIS A 84 4.53 -9.91 -3.39
C HIS A 84 4.15 -11.35 -3.76
N TRP A 85 4.91 -12.32 -3.30
CA TRP A 85 4.71 -13.73 -3.65
C TRP A 85 3.49 -14.32 -2.95
N ALA A 86 3.31 -14.05 -1.67
CA ALA A 86 2.10 -14.43 -0.94
C ALA A 86 0.86 -13.74 -1.51
N GLU A 87 0.96 -12.46 -1.89
CA GLU A 87 -0.12 -11.73 -2.56
C GLU A 87 -0.48 -12.38 -3.91
N MET A 88 0.50 -12.81 -4.71
CA MET A 88 0.25 -13.51 -5.98
C MET A 88 -0.43 -14.87 -5.77
N ILE A 89 0.00 -15.65 -4.77
CA ILE A 89 -0.65 -16.92 -4.42
C ILE A 89 -2.11 -16.68 -4.02
N MET A 90 -2.34 -15.77 -3.07
CA MET A 90 -3.69 -15.42 -2.61
C MET A 90 -4.59 -14.91 -3.75
N ALA A 91 -4.04 -14.06 -4.61
CA ALA A 91 -4.78 -13.54 -5.76
C ALA A 91 -5.22 -14.65 -6.74
N ARG A 92 -4.38 -15.66 -6.97
CA ARG A 92 -4.74 -16.84 -7.78
C ARG A 92 -5.90 -17.62 -7.18
N GLU A 93 -5.91 -17.76 -5.87
CA GLU A 93 -6.92 -18.54 -5.13
C GLU A 93 -8.24 -17.78 -4.95
N THR A 94 -8.23 -16.46 -5.00
CA THR A 94 -9.41 -15.62 -4.70
C THR A 94 -9.96 -14.91 -5.94
N LEU A 95 -9.17 -14.01 -6.52
CA LEU A 95 -9.63 -13.04 -7.52
C LEU A 95 -9.48 -13.54 -8.97
N TYR A 96 -8.48 -14.41 -9.23
CA TYR A 96 -8.05 -14.79 -10.59
C TYR A 96 -8.41 -16.24 -10.95
N LYS A 97 -9.65 -16.68 -10.64
CA LYS A 97 -10.10 -18.07 -10.83
C LYS A 97 -10.48 -18.44 -12.28
N SER A 98 -11.00 -17.48 -13.06
CA SER A 98 -11.42 -17.76 -14.45
C SER A 98 -10.21 -17.85 -15.40
N ALA A 99 -10.36 -18.56 -16.52
CA ALA A 99 -9.27 -18.81 -17.46
C ALA A 99 -8.54 -17.54 -17.91
N GLY A 100 -9.29 -16.52 -18.37
CA GLY A 100 -8.69 -15.25 -18.79
C GLY A 100 -7.97 -14.49 -17.65
N LYS A 101 -8.53 -14.57 -16.42
CA LYS A 101 -7.91 -13.99 -15.25
C LYS A 101 -6.63 -14.74 -14.86
N LYS A 102 -6.59 -16.08 -14.99
CA LYS A 102 -5.37 -16.88 -14.77
C LYS A 102 -4.23 -16.45 -15.68
N VAL A 103 -4.52 -16.17 -16.96
CA VAL A 103 -3.50 -15.62 -17.87
C VAL A 103 -3.00 -14.27 -17.39
N ALA A 104 -3.88 -13.40 -16.93
CA ALA A 104 -3.51 -12.08 -16.43
C ALA A 104 -2.62 -12.15 -15.18
N ILE A 105 -2.95 -13.00 -14.20
CA ILE A 105 -2.15 -13.12 -12.98
C ILE A 105 -0.78 -13.74 -13.26
N ASN A 106 -0.69 -14.72 -14.17
CA ASN A 106 0.59 -15.30 -14.57
C ASN A 106 1.48 -14.24 -15.25
N LYS A 107 0.88 -13.36 -16.06
CA LYS A 107 1.63 -12.26 -16.67
C LYS A 107 2.07 -11.21 -15.64
N TRP A 108 1.28 -10.93 -14.63
CA TRP A 108 1.72 -10.06 -13.51
C TRP A 108 2.89 -10.66 -12.74
N ASP A 109 2.87 -11.96 -12.52
CA ASP A 109 3.96 -12.68 -11.86
C ASP A 109 5.26 -12.62 -12.69
N GLU A 110 5.16 -12.91 -14.01
CA GLU A 110 6.28 -12.78 -14.96
C GLU A 110 6.87 -11.35 -14.97
N ILE A 111 6.01 -10.33 -14.98
CA ILE A 111 6.45 -8.93 -14.90
C ILE A 111 7.18 -8.68 -13.60
N GLY A 112 6.63 -9.13 -12.47
CA GLY A 112 7.25 -9.00 -11.16
C GLY A 112 8.65 -9.63 -11.11
N GLU A 113 8.74 -10.90 -11.51
CA GLU A 113 10.01 -11.63 -11.57
C GLU A 113 11.05 -10.94 -12.48
N THR A 114 10.61 -10.44 -13.64
CA THR A 114 11.50 -9.69 -14.55
C THR A 114 12.02 -8.42 -13.88
N CYS A 115 11.15 -7.67 -13.19
CA CYS A 115 11.55 -6.45 -12.48
C CYS A 115 12.54 -6.76 -11.36
N PHE A 116 12.27 -7.78 -10.53
CA PHE A 116 13.16 -8.16 -9.45
C PHE A 116 14.52 -8.65 -9.97
N ASN A 117 14.52 -9.49 -11.00
CA ASN A 117 15.76 -10.00 -11.59
C ASN A 117 16.62 -8.91 -12.21
N ASN A 118 16.02 -7.85 -12.76
CA ASN A 118 16.74 -6.76 -13.43
C ASN A 118 16.88 -5.52 -12.54
N SER A 119 16.44 -5.55 -11.28
CA SER A 119 16.66 -4.42 -10.36
C SER A 119 18.10 -4.39 -9.87
N GLU A 120 18.62 -3.21 -9.62
CA GLU A 120 19.92 -2.98 -9.00
C GLU A 120 19.86 -3.19 -7.49
N LEU A 121 18.75 -2.81 -6.87
CA LEU A 121 18.55 -2.87 -5.44
C LEU A 121 17.09 -3.13 -5.11
N ILE A 122 16.85 -4.01 -4.13
CA ILE A 122 15.51 -4.24 -3.56
C ILE A 122 15.50 -3.72 -2.12
N LEU A 123 14.51 -2.90 -1.80
CA LEU A 123 14.33 -2.23 -0.51
C LEU A 123 13.04 -2.70 0.17
N PRO A 124 13.02 -3.85 0.87
CA PRO A 124 11.87 -4.28 1.65
C PRO A 124 11.61 -3.35 2.85
N ILE A 125 10.33 -3.15 3.18
CA ILE A 125 9.96 -2.21 4.25
C ILE A 125 10.22 -2.73 5.68
N CYS A 126 10.56 -4.01 5.84
CA CYS A 126 10.84 -4.59 7.15
C CYS A 126 11.80 -5.80 7.03
N ASN A 127 12.41 -6.18 8.15
CA ASN A 127 13.35 -7.30 8.20
C ASN A 127 12.74 -8.62 7.74
N HIS A 128 11.48 -8.90 8.09
CA HIS A 128 10.77 -10.11 7.65
C HIS A 128 10.73 -10.21 6.11
N LEU A 129 10.36 -9.13 5.42
CA LEU A 129 10.36 -9.11 3.95
C LEU A 129 11.78 -9.16 3.38
N SER A 130 12.77 -8.58 4.07
CA SER A 130 14.16 -8.69 3.65
C SER A 130 14.67 -10.12 3.69
N GLU A 131 14.31 -10.89 4.72
CA GLU A 131 14.64 -12.31 4.82
C GLU A 131 14.00 -13.14 3.70
N ILE A 132 12.71 -12.92 3.42
CA ILE A 132 12.01 -13.59 2.31
C ILE A 132 12.67 -13.25 0.97
N THR A 133 12.99 -11.97 0.76
CA THR A 133 13.59 -11.49 -0.48
C THR A 133 15.00 -12.06 -0.66
N ARG A 134 15.84 -12.07 0.38
CA ARG A 134 17.19 -12.66 0.32
C ARG A 134 17.17 -14.16 0.07
N LYS A 135 16.20 -14.89 0.62
CA LYS A 135 16.03 -16.32 0.33
C LYS A 135 15.73 -16.58 -1.15
N LYS A 136 15.05 -15.65 -1.81
CA LYS A 136 14.63 -15.79 -3.22
C LYS A 136 15.65 -15.23 -4.21
N TYR A 137 16.34 -14.15 -3.83
CA TYR A 137 17.29 -13.42 -4.68
C TYR A 137 18.63 -13.17 -3.96
N GLY A 138 19.23 -14.24 -3.42
CA GLY A 138 20.38 -14.17 -2.52
C GLY A 138 21.64 -13.48 -3.05
N GLU A 139 21.76 -13.36 -4.36
CA GLU A 139 22.89 -12.67 -5.00
C GLU A 139 22.61 -11.18 -5.26
N LYS A 140 21.38 -10.74 -5.04
CA LYS A 140 20.99 -9.34 -5.23
C LYS A 140 21.21 -8.49 -3.99
N PRO A 141 21.58 -7.20 -4.14
CA PRO A 141 21.56 -6.26 -3.03
C PRO A 141 20.14 -6.12 -2.48
N VAL A 142 19.97 -6.45 -1.20
CA VAL A 142 18.70 -6.33 -0.47
C VAL A 142 18.96 -5.64 0.85
N GLU A 143 18.44 -4.42 0.99
CA GLU A 143 18.57 -3.63 2.19
C GLU A 143 17.21 -3.24 2.77
N THR A 144 17.06 -3.30 4.09
CA THR A 144 15.79 -2.92 4.73
C THR A 144 15.62 -1.41 4.74
N MET A 145 14.56 -0.92 4.11
CA MET A 145 14.18 0.49 4.13
C MET A 145 12.84 0.65 4.83
N TYR A 146 12.86 0.97 6.12
CA TYR A 146 11.63 1.23 6.86
C TYR A 146 10.90 2.45 6.30
N GLN A 147 9.58 2.35 6.22
CA GLN A 147 8.76 3.48 5.83
C GLN A 147 8.74 4.50 6.97
N GLY A 148 9.30 5.68 6.72
CA GLY A 148 9.28 6.79 7.65
C GLY A 148 7.95 7.55 7.64
N ILE A 149 7.76 8.35 8.68
CA ILE A 149 6.71 9.36 8.77
C ILE A 149 7.35 10.73 8.99
N ASN A 150 6.70 11.79 8.54
CA ASN A 150 7.13 13.14 8.89
C ASN A 150 6.70 13.43 10.34
N SER A 151 7.68 13.43 11.28
CA SER A 151 7.44 13.66 12.70
C SER A 151 6.83 15.03 13.01
N GLU A 152 7.02 16.03 12.15
CA GLU A 152 6.40 17.35 12.29
C GLU A 152 4.87 17.29 12.22
N ASN A 153 4.31 16.27 11.55
CA ASN A 153 2.88 16.04 11.45
C ASN A 153 2.30 15.25 12.65
N TRP A 154 3.17 14.68 13.52
CA TRP A 154 2.76 13.79 14.60
C TRP A 154 3.22 14.33 15.95
N PHE A 155 2.40 15.16 16.55
CA PHE A 155 2.60 15.77 17.86
C PHE A 155 1.30 15.71 18.65
N GLN A 156 1.42 15.71 19.97
CA GLN A 156 0.25 15.73 20.84
C GLN A 156 -0.51 17.05 20.67
N LYS A 157 -1.80 16.95 20.44
CA LYS A 157 -2.74 18.06 20.27
C LYS A 157 -4.04 17.71 20.99
N ASN A 158 -4.98 18.64 21.05
CA ASN A 158 -6.33 18.34 21.51
C ASN A 158 -6.93 17.24 20.63
N GLY A 159 -7.38 16.16 21.26
CA GLY A 159 -8.01 15.03 20.60
C GLY A 159 -9.44 15.32 20.14
N MET A 160 -10.06 14.33 19.56
CA MET A 160 -11.50 14.34 19.27
C MET A 160 -12.31 14.22 20.58
N LYS A 161 -13.55 14.67 20.55
CA LYS A 161 -14.47 14.41 21.67
C LYS A 161 -15.05 12.99 21.54
N LEU A 162 -14.46 12.04 22.24
CA LEU A 162 -14.89 10.65 22.30
C LEU A 162 -15.45 10.32 23.66
N LYS A 163 -16.21 9.22 23.76
CA LYS A 163 -16.62 8.63 25.05
C LYS A 163 -15.56 7.64 25.50
N HIS A 164 -15.25 7.65 26.79
CA HIS A 164 -14.22 6.81 27.41
C HIS A 164 -14.81 5.82 28.43
N PRO A 165 -14.14 4.69 28.69
CA PRO A 165 -12.91 4.23 28.03
C PRO A 165 -13.15 3.83 26.58
N CYS A 166 -12.15 4.03 25.69
CA CYS A 166 -12.34 3.75 24.28
C CYS A 166 -11.17 3.07 23.59
N VAL A 167 -11.52 2.29 22.57
CA VAL A 167 -10.60 1.61 21.65
C VAL A 167 -10.77 2.18 20.26
N GLY A 168 -9.67 2.58 19.64
CA GLY A 168 -9.65 3.09 18.28
C GLY A 168 -9.07 2.09 17.28
N ILE A 169 -9.70 2.00 16.11
CA ILE A 169 -9.29 1.18 14.98
C ILE A 169 -9.16 2.10 13.77
N VAL A 170 -7.98 2.14 13.14
CA VAL A 170 -7.76 2.85 11.88
C VAL A 170 -7.52 1.82 10.79
N GLN A 171 -8.55 1.51 10.01
CA GLN A 171 -8.49 0.47 9.01
C GLN A 171 -9.39 0.75 7.81
N SER A 172 -8.80 0.72 6.62
CA SER A 172 -9.54 0.82 5.35
C SER A 172 -10.31 -0.47 5.06
N ALA A 173 -11.53 -0.33 4.55
CA ALA A 173 -12.36 -1.44 4.08
C ALA A 173 -12.25 -1.67 2.56
N THR A 174 -11.06 -1.49 1.98
CA THR A 174 -10.81 -1.66 0.54
C THR A 174 -10.29 -3.06 0.17
N ILE A 175 -9.82 -3.84 1.14
CA ILE A 175 -9.30 -5.20 0.97
C ILE A 175 -10.12 -6.13 1.86
N TRP A 176 -10.79 -7.11 1.26
CA TRP A 176 -11.68 -8.02 2.00
C TRP A 176 -10.96 -8.80 3.10
N GLU A 177 -9.78 -9.34 2.80
CA GLU A 177 -8.98 -10.13 3.73
C GLU A 177 -8.67 -9.39 5.04
N LYS A 178 -8.49 -8.07 4.96
CA LYS A 178 -8.31 -7.20 6.14
C LYS A 178 -9.64 -6.79 6.75
N THR A 179 -10.64 -6.47 5.91
CA THR A 179 -11.95 -5.97 6.38
C THR A 179 -12.70 -7.04 7.17
N LYS A 180 -12.62 -8.31 6.76
CA LYS A 180 -13.29 -9.42 7.44
C LYS A 180 -12.82 -9.62 8.89
N GLU A 181 -11.62 -9.17 9.25
CA GLU A 181 -11.12 -9.26 10.63
C GLU A 181 -11.99 -8.44 11.60
N LEU A 182 -12.61 -7.35 11.13
CA LEU A 182 -13.58 -6.58 11.92
C LEU A 182 -14.83 -7.41 12.33
N MET A 183 -15.09 -8.53 11.67
CA MET A 183 -16.22 -9.42 12.01
C MET A 183 -16.06 -10.13 13.37
N ILE A 184 -14.89 -10.03 14.02
CA ILE A 184 -14.69 -10.50 15.39
C ILE A 184 -15.30 -9.54 16.42
N LEU A 185 -15.42 -8.25 16.05
CA LEU A 185 -15.85 -7.19 16.99
C LEU A 185 -17.20 -7.44 17.65
N PRO A 186 -18.25 -8.01 17.02
CA PRO A 186 -19.51 -8.31 17.71
C PRO A 186 -19.32 -9.04 19.03
N LYS A 187 -18.46 -10.07 19.03
CA LYS A 187 -18.15 -10.84 20.25
C LYS A 187 -17.40 -10.05 21.32
N VAL A 188 -16.62 -9.06 20.89
CA VAL A 188 -15.86 -8.18 21.78
C VAL A 188 -16.80 -7.12 22.38
N LEU A 189 -17.64 -6.50 21.54
CA LEU A 189 -18.61 -5.48 21.95
C LEU A 189 -19.60 -6.00 23.01
N GLU A 190 -20.08 -7.25 22.84
CA GLU A 190 -20.94 -7.93 23.79
C GLU A 190 -20.28 -8.17 25.16
N LYS A 191 -18.96 -8.45 25.15
CA LYS A 191 -18.20 -8.73 26.37
C LYS A 191 -17.70 -7.48 27.09
N MET A 192 -17.66 -6.35 26.38
CA MET A 192 -17.12 -5.08 26.89
C MET A 192 -18.13 -3.95 26.67
N PRO A 193 -19.34 -4.02 27.26
CA PRO A 193 -20.42 -3.05 27.01
C PRO A 193 -20.08 -1.64 27.49
N ASP A 194 -19.21 -1.50 28.48
CA ASP A 194 -18.78 -0.22 29.06
C ASP A 194 -17.58 0.42 28.31
N VAL A 195 -17.05 -0.24 27.25
CA VAL A 195 -15.95 0.27 26.45
C VAL A 195 -16.46 0.68 25.06
N HIS A 196 -16.17 1.90 24.65
CA HIS A 196 -16.55 2.41 23.33
C HIS A 196 -15.51 2.05 22.26
N PHE A 197 -15.97 1.53 21.14
CA PHE A 197 -15.13 1.15 20.00
C PHE A 197 -15.36 2.10 18.82
N TYR A 198 -14.32 2.75 18.35
CA TYR A 198 -14.36 3.69 17.24
C TYR A 198 -13.61 3.14 16.05
N TRP A 199 -14.29 3.03 14.91
CA TRP A 199 -13.67 2.63 13.65
C TRP A 199 -13.55 3.84 12.72
N ALA A 200 -12.30 4.24 12.43
CA ALA A 200 -11.94 5.22 11.42
C ALA A 200 -11.49 4.50 10.14
N GLY A 201 -12.31 4.55 9.10
CA GLY A 201 -12.04 3.92 7.82
C GLY A 201 -13.29 3.77 6.97
N ASP A 202 -13.09 3.53 5.67
CA ASP A 202 -14.14 3.33 4.68
C ASP A 202 -13.60 2.49 3.52
N GLY A 203 -14.49 2.04 2.63
CA GLY A 203 -14.14 1.28 1.44
C GLY A 203 -15.28 0.42 0.92
N VAL A 204 -15.02 -0.26 -0.20
CA VAL A 204 -16.04 -1.04 -0.94
C VAL A 204 -16.63 -2.22 -0.15
N TYR A 205 -15.95 -2.67 0.89
CA TYR A 205 -16.40 -3.78 1.75
C TYR A 205 -17.07 -3.31 3.06
N ARG A 206 -17.20 -1.99 3.29
CA ARG A 206 -17.86 -1.44 4.47
C ARG A 206 -19.25 -2.02 4.68
N GLU A 207 -20.07 -2.06 3.63
CA GLU A 207 -21.46 -2.51 3.67
C GLU A 207 -21.61 -3.98 4.08
N GLN A 208 -20.53 -4.76 4.05
CA GLN A 208 -20.56 -6.16 4.49
C GLN A 208 -20.30 -6.32 5.99
N VAL A 209 -19.71 -5.31 6.64
CA VAL A 209 -19.30 -5.37 8.04
C VAL A 209 -20.07 -4.37 8.90
N LEU A 210 -20.26 -3.14 8.43
CA LEU A 210 -20.87 -2.06 9.21
C LEU A 210 -22.24 -2.42 9.80
N PRO A 211 -23.20 -3.04 9.04
CA PRO A 211 -24.51 -3.43 9.60
C PRO A 211 -24.45 -4.45 10.75
N LEU A 212 -23.34 -5.21 10.84
CA LEU A 212 -23.12 -6.16 11.94
C LEU A 212 -22.70 -5.46 13.24
N LEU A 213 -22.12 -4.26 13.12
CA LEU A 213 -21.51 -3.50 14.21
C LEU A 213 -22.41 -2.36 14.72
N GLU A 214 -23.14 -1.68 13.82
CA GLU A 214 -23.98 -0.51 14.14
C GLU A 214 -25.13 -0.82 15.13
N LYS A 215 -25.48 -2.09 15.30
CA LYS A 215 -26.49 -2.51 16.27
C LYS A 215 -26.02 -2.42 17.72
N TYR A 216 -24.74 -2.23 17.96
CA TYR A 216 -24.16 -2.11 19.31
C TYR A 216 -24.00 -0.64 19.70
N GLU A 217 -24.56 -0.23 20.82
CA GLU A 217 -24.53 1.16 21.31
C GLU A 217 -23.11 1.66 21.64
N ASN A 218 -22.20 0.74 21.93
CA ASN A 218 -20.80 1.02 22.23
C ASN A 218 -19.90 0.97 20.99
N PHE A 219 -20.46 0.82 19.77
CA PHE A 219 -19.71 0.91 18.53
C PHE A 219 -19.99 2.22 17.79
N HIS A 220 -18.96 2.84 17.25
CA HIS A 220 -19.04 4.12 16.54
C HIS A 220 -18.20 4.09 15.26
N TRP A 221 -18.85 4.27 14.12
CA TRP A 221 -18.17 4.44 12.85
C TRP A 221 -17.93 5.92 12.55
N LEU A 222 -16.68 6.30 12.28
CA LEU A 222 -16.27 7.68 12.00
C LEU A 222 -16.09 7.98 10.51
N GLY A 223 -16.19 6.96 9.64
CA GLY A 223 -15.86 7.12 8.23
C GLY A 223 -14.37 7.31 7.99
N SER A 224 -14.02 7.79 6.80
CA SER A 224 -12.64 8.16 6.47
C SER A 224 -12.27 9.48 7.14
N LEU A 225 -11.17 9.48 7.87
CA LEU A 225 -10.61 10.68 8.47
C LEU A 225 -9.60 11.36 7.53
N GLU A 226 -9.61 12.69 7.50
CA GLU A 226 -8.63 13.48 6.76
C GLU A 226 -7.22 13.29 7.36
N TYR A 227 -6.30 12.91 6.49
CA TYR A 227 -4.91 12.69 6.87
C TYR A 227 -4.06 13.95 6.60
N PRO A 228 -3.13 14.35 7.49
CA PRO A 228 -2.81 13.71 8.78
C PRO A 228 -3.65 14.22 9.96
N ASP A 229 -4.29 15.37 9.85
CA ASP A 229 -4.81 16.15 10.98
C ASP A 229 -5.89 15.42 11.77
N LYS A 230 -6.93 14.92 11.10
CA LYS A 230 -8.03 14.21 11.79
C LYS A 230 -7.62 12.84 12.30
N VAL A 231 -6.70 12.16 11.59
CA VAL A 231 -6.13 10.90 12.09
C VAL A 231 -5.31 11.15 13.36
N ARG A 232 -4.52 12.23 13.40
CA ARG A 232 -3.75 12.62 14.59
C ARG A 232 -4.67 12.96 15.76
N GLU A 233 -5.73 13.78 15.55
CA GLU A 233 -6.71 14.11 16.58
C GLU A 233 -7.35 12.83 17.17
N PHE A 234 -7.69 11.88 16.30
CA PHE A 234 -8.26 10.59 16.70
C PHE A 234 -7.28 9.75 17.51
N VAL A 235 -6.06 9.56 17.01
CA VAL A 235 -5.02 8.75 17.67
C VAL A 235 -4.58 9.37 19.01
N THR A 236 -4.66 10.71 19.14
CA THR A 236 -4.35 11.42 20.39
C THR A 236 -5.40 11.16 21.47
N GLU A 237 -6.67 10.95 21.08
CA GLU A 237 -7.78 10.84 22.02
C GLU A 237 -8.04 9.41 22.50
N ILE A 238 -7.80 8.41 21.68
CA ILE A 238 -8.10 7.02 22.06
C ILE A 238 -7.21 6.51 23.18
N ASP A 239 -7.79 5.71 24.09
CA ASP A 239 -7.05 5.09 25.21
C ASP A 239 -6.21 3.90 24.72
N VAL A 240 -6.73 3.14 23.76
CA VAL A 240 -6.07 1.95 23.18
C VAL A 240 -6.22 1.97 21.66
N TYR A 241 -5.12 1.77 20.95
CA TYR A 241 -5.14 1.51 19.51
C TYR A 241 -5.17 0.00 19.27
N ALA A 242 -6.23 -0.49 18.61
CA ALA A 242 -6.32 -1.88 18.21
C ALA A 242 -5.91 -2.04 16.73
N LEU A 243 -4.93 -2.89 16.50
CA LEU A 243 -4.56 -3.39 15.18
C LEU A 243 -5.21 -4.77 15.02
N ILE A 244 -6.12 -4.89 14.05
CA ILE A 244 -6.86 -6.12 13.77
C ILE A 244 -6.39 -6.69 12.44
#